data_2dc96e5cd1451b51ddd6dfbca18803eb
#
_entry.id   2dc96e5cd1451b51ddd6dfbca18803eb
#
_cell.length_a   1.000
_cell.length_b   1.000
_cell.length_c   1.000
_cell.angle_alpha   90.00
_cell.angle_beta   90.00
_cell.angle_gamma   90.00
#
_symmetry.space_group_name_H-M   'P 1'
#
loop_
_entity.id
_entity.type
_entity.pdbx_description
1 polymer ?
#
loop_
_entity_poly.entity_id
_entity_poly.type
_entity_poly.pdbx_seq_one_letter_code
_entity_poly.pdbx_strand_id
1 'polypeptide(L)'
;NSHQDAAFYVENDITEASVATATQLQGKALSFNNIADTDAALECVKEFDVPACVIVKHANPCGVSIGDNILEAYERAFKTDPTSAFGGIIAFNQELDAKTAQAIVERQFVEVIIAPSVSAEAAQIVSAKQNVRLLECGEFSAKGTGHDIKRVNGGVLIQDRDLGMVTQGDLTVVSKRQPSEQELKDLLFCWKVAKFVKSNAIVYARDGMTIGVGAGQMSRVYSAKIAGIKAADESLEVKGSVMASDAFFPFRDGIDAAAEAGITAVIQPGGSMRDEEVIAAADEAGMAMVFTGMRHFRH
;
A
#
# COMPACT_ATOMS: atom_id res chain seq x y z
N ASN A 1 -22.26 -4.01 -8.57
CA ASN A 1 -23.36 -4.98 -8.37
C ASN A 1 -24.26 -4.96 -9.61
N SER A 2 -24.72 -6.12 -10.07
CA SER A 2 -25.50 -6.27 -11.30
C SER A 2 -26.88 -5.60 -11.28
N HIS A 3 -27.36 -5.20 -10.10
CA HIS A 3 -28.63 -4.51 -9.90
C HIS A 3 -28.48 -3.00 -9.73
N GLN A 4 -27.25 -2.46 -9.90
CA GLN A 4 -26.95 -1.02 -9.76
C GLN A 4 -26.40 -0.49 -11.08
N ASP A 5 -26.97 0.63 -11.53
CA ASP A 5 -26.35 1.41 -12.60
C ASP A 5 -25.15 2.16 -12.09
N ALA A 6 -24.13 2.29 -12.93
CA ALA A 6 -22.89 2.99 -12.60
C ALA A 6 -22.45 3.90 -13.76
N ALA A 7 -21.83 5.00 -13.41
CA ALA A 7 -21.20 5.92 -14.36
C ALA A 7 -19.86 6.40 -13.79
N PHE A 8 -18.90 6.65 -14.69
CA PHE A 8 -17.63 7.26 -14.34
C PHE A 8 -17.58 8.67 -14.94
N TYR A 9 -17.53 9.67 -14.08
CA TYR A 9 -17.39 11.06 -14.45
C TYR A 9 -15.93 11.47 -14.32
N VAL A 10 -15.38 12.02 -15.38
CA VAL A 10 -13.99 12.42 -15.49
C VAL A 10 -13.90 13.94 -15.38
N GLU A 11 -12.93 14.43 -14.62
CA GLU A 11 -12.64 15.86 -14.55
C GLU A 11 -12.12 16.37 -15.88
N ASN A 12 -12.35 17.66 -16.17
CA ASN A 12 -11.76 18.30 -17.34
C ASN A 12 -10.28 18.66 -17.05
N ASP A 13 -9.46 18.64 -18.08
CA ASP A 13 -8.06 19.13 -18.06
C ASP A 13 -7.13 18.37 -17.07
N ILE A 14 -7.34 17.06 -16.89
CA ILE A 14 -6.46 16.21 -16.07
C ILE A 14 -5.11 16.08 -16.76
N THR A 15 -4.04 16.42 -16.07
CA THR A 15 -2.65 16.27 -16.52
C THR A 15 -1.88 15.20 -15.77
N GLU A 16 -2.38 14.78 -14.60
CA GLU A 16 -1.78 13.73 -13.78
C GLU A 16 -2.08 12.35 -14.35
N ALA A 17 -1.08 11.45 -14.38
CA ALA A 17 -1.29 10.04 -14.72
C ALA A 17 -2.30 9.43 -13.75
N SER A 18 -3.40 8.89 -14.26
CA SER A 18 -4.54 8.41 -13.48
C SER A 18 -5.29 7.31 -14.23
N VAL A 19 -6.21 6.65 -13.56
CA VAL A 19 -7.12 5.70 -14.22
C VAL A 19 -7.99 6.42 -15.25
N ALA A 20 -8.34 7.68 -14.99
CA ALA A 20 -9.16 8.50 -15.91
C ALA A 20 -8.45 8.85 -17.20
N THR A 21 -7.12 9.02 -17.16
CA THR A 21 -6.29 9.34 -18.35
C THR A 21 -5.69 8.09 -19.00
N ALA A 22 -5.84 6.91 -18.40
CA ALA A 22 -5.25 5.67 -18.87
C ALA A 22 -5.89 5.20 -20.18
N THR A 23 -5.05 4.66 -21.07
CA THR A 23 -5.49 3.95 -22.27
C THR A 23 -5.63 2.46 -21.94
N GLN A 24 -6.80 1.90 -22.19
CA GLN A 24 -7.01 0.46 -22.07
C GLN A 24 -6.57 -0.25 -23.34
N LEU A 25 -5.51 -1.05 -23.27
CA LEU A 25 -4.93 -1.76 -24.41
C LEU A 25 -5.68 -3.05 -24.74
N GLN A 26 -6.26 -3.70 -23.74
CA GLN A 26 -7.08 -4.90 -23.90
C GLN A 26 -8.02 -5.14 -22.71
N GLY A 27 -8.88 -6.15 -22.85
CA GLY A 27 -9.73 -6.66 -21.78
C GLY A 27 -11.17 -6.16 -21.87
N LYS A 28 -11.99 -6.63 -20.93
CA LYS A 28 -13.38 -6.20 -20.77
C LYS A 28 -13.45 -4.74 -20.29
N ALA A 29 -14.59 -4.10 -20.43
CA ALA A 29 -14.84 -2.80 -19.82
C ALA A 29 -14.54 -2.82 -18.31
N LEU A 30 -14.01 -1.70 -17.80
CA LEU A 30 -13.76 -1.54 -16.37
C LEU A 30 -15.09 -1.43 -15.62
N SER A 31 -15.23 -2.18 -14.54
CA SER A 31 -16.34 -2.03 -13.60
C SER A 31 -16.06 -0.89 -12.60
N PHE A 32 -17.08 -0.49 -11.85
CA PHE A 32 -16.96 0.45 -10.74
C PHE A 32 -15.83 0.05 -9.78
N ASN A 33 -15.80 -1.23 -9.38
CA ASN A 33 -14.77 -1.72 -8.46
C ASN A 33 -13.38 -1.79 -9.12
N ASN A 34 -13.30 -2.16 -10.41
CA ASN A 34 -12.00 -2.14 -11.10
C ASN A 34 -11.39 -0.73 -11.09
N ILE A 35 -12.19 0.31 -11.35
CA ILE A 35 -11.71 1.70 -11.34
C ILE A 35 -11.24 2.08 -9.95
N ALA A 36 -12.04 1.84 -8.90
CA ALA A 36 -11.69 2.20 -7.53
C ALA A 36 -10.45 1.45 -7.01
N ASP A 37 -10.35 0.15 -7.28
CA ASP A 37 -9.21 -0.66 -6.85
C ASP A 37 -7.94 -0.31 -7.64
N THR A 38 -8.07 0.02 -8.93
CA THR A 38 -6.93 0.44 -9.78
C THR A 38 -6.40 1.80 -9.33
N ASP A 39 -7.29 2.74 -8.99
CA ASP A 39 -6.90 4.03 -8.43
C ASP A 39 -6.12 3.85 -7.12
N ALA A 40 -6.62 3.01 -6.21
CA ALA A 40 -5.93 2.72 -4.96
C ALA A 40 -4.52 2.13 -5.18
N ALA A 41 -4.37 1.22 -6.15
CA ALA A 41 -3.08 0.62 -6.48
C ALA A 41 -2.12 1.63 -7.11
N LEU A 42 -2.61 2.42 -8.08
CA LEU A 42 -1.83 3.41 -8.79
C LEU A 42 -1.35 4.53 -7.88
N GLU A 43 -2.22 5.07 -7.04
CA GLU A 43 -1.84 6.13 -6.09
C GLU A 43 -0.81 5.66 -5.07
N CYS A 44 -0.89 4.40 -4.64
CA CYS A 44 0.11 3.82 -3.75
C CYS A 44 1.47 3.66 -4.45
N VAL A 45 1.51 3.11 -5.67
CA VAL A 45 2.79 2.86 -6.37
C VAL A 45 3.51 4.15 -6.76
N LYS A 46 2.79 5.25 -6.94
CA LYS A 46 3.36 6.60 -7.19
C LYS A 46 4.20 7.15 -6.03
N GLU A 47 4.10 6.59 -4.83
CA GLU A 47 4.91 7.03 -3.68
C GLU A 47 6.37 6.54 -3.74
N PHE A 48 6.71 5.68 -4.70
CA PHE A 48 8.04 5.06 -4.78
C PHE A 48 8.83 5.58 -5.98
N ASP A 49 10.08 5.96 -5.73
CA ASP A 49 11.02 6.49 -6.75
C ASP A 49 11.90 5.39 -7.38
N VAL A 50 11.90 4.20 -6.78
CA VAL A 50 12.62 3.01 -7.26
C VAL A 50 11.62 2.00 -7.82
N PRO A 51 12.04 0.98 -8.60
CA PRO A 51 11.12 -0.01 -9.16
C PRO A 51 10.22 -0.60 -8.08
N ALA A 52 8.90 -0.49 -8.25
CA ALA A 52 7.91 -0.88 -7.26
C ALA A 52 6.72 -1.61 -7.88
N CYS A 53 6.12 -2.50 -7.09
CA CYS A 53 4.88 -3.17 -7.40
C CYS A 53 3.92 -3.07 -6.21
N VAL A 54 2.66 -2.73 -6.51
CA VAL A 54 1.56 -2.73 -5.55
C VAL A 54 0.47 -3.67 -6.05
N ILE A 55 0.07 -4.60 -5.20
CA ILE A 55 -1.06 -5.50 -5.46
C ILE A 55 -2.19 -5.10 -4.51
N VAL A 56 -3.35 -4.80 -5.08
CA VAL A 56 -4.55 -4.36 -4.34
C VAL A 56 -5.66 -5.38 -4.47
N LYS A 57 -6.35 -5.60 -3.38
CA LYS A 57 -7.63 -6.34 -3.33
C LYS A 57 -8.62 -5.58 -2.46
N HIS A 58 -9.80 -5.26 -3.03
CA HIS A 58 -10.85 -4.50 -2.34
C HIS A 58 -10.34 -3.19 -1.74
N ALA A 59 -9.70 -2.39 -2.59
CA ALA A 59 -9.12 -1.08 -2.27
C ALA A 59 -8.02 -1.08 -1.18
N ASN A 60 -7.50 -2.24 -0.80
CA ASN A 60 -6.38 -2.35 0.15
C ASN A 60 -5.16 -2.97 -0.51
N PRO A 61 -3.96 -2.42 -0.30
CA PRO A 61 -2.73 -3.12 -0.59
C PRO A 61 -2.67 -4.44 0.19
N CYS A 62 -2.53 -5.56 -0.52
CA CYS A 62 -2.30 -6.88 0.08
C CYS A 62 -0.85 -7.33 -0.06
N GLY A 63 -0.10 -6.73 -0.98
CA GLY A 63 1.32 -6.94 -1.15
C GLY A 63 1.96 -5.74 -1.86
N VAL A 64 3.05 -5.24 -1.28
CA VAL A 64 3.83 -4.13 -1.83
C VAL A 64 5.30 -4.45 -1.69
N SER A 65 6.07 -4.18 -2.72
CA SER A 65 7.53 -4.28 -2.65
C SER A 65 8.21 -3.33 -3.61
N ILE A 66 9.43 -2.97 -3.26
CA ILE A 66 10.43 -2.39 -4.14
C ILE A 66 11.47 -3.45 -4.50
N GLY A 67 12.22 -3.25 -5.58
CA GLY A 67 13.26 -4.15 -6.02
C GLY A 67 14.25 -3.48 -6.97
N ASP A 68 15.23 -4.22 -7.47
CA ASP A 68 16.19 -3.73 -8.46
C ASP A 68 15.54 -3.56 -9.85
N ASN A 69 14.43 -4.26 -10.07
CA ASN A 69 13.58 -4.18 -11.26
C ASN A 69 12.14 -4.55 -10.91
N ILE A 70 11.19 -4.32 -11.83
CA ILE A 70 9.77 -4.55 -11.56
C ILE A 70 9.41 -6.05 -11.46
N LEU A 71 10.15 -6.95 -12.05
CA LEU A 71 9.94 -8.40 -11.89
C LEU A 71 10.20 -8.81 -10.44
N GLU A 72 11.34 -8.41 -9.89
CA GLU A 72 11.65 -8.65 -8.48
C GLU A 72 10.61 -8.00 -7.55
N ALA A 73 10.25 -6.74 -7.83
CA ALA A 73 9.21 -6.05 -7.05
C ALA A 73 7.88 -6.82 -7.08
N TYR A 74 7.46 -7.33 -8.24
CA TYR A 74 6.25 -8.14 -8.37
C TYR A 74 6.35 -9.46 -7.59
N GLU A 75 7.43 -10.19 -7.75
CA GLU A 75 7.62 -11.50 -7.10
C GLU A 75 7.58 -11.38 -5.57
N ARG A 76 8.20 -10.33 -5.05
CA ARG A 76 8.23 -10.05 -3.61
C ARG A 76 6.87 -9.53 -3.11
N ALA A 77 6.20 -8.65 -3.85
CA ALA A 77 4.86 -8.17 -3.50
C ALA A 77 3.84 -9.32 -3.48
N PHE A 78 3.88 -10.20 -4.49
CA PHE A 78 3.02 -11.37 -4.56
C PHE A 78 3.22 -12.32 -3.37
N LYS A 79 4.45 -12.48 -2.92
CA LYS A 79 4.81 -13.37 -1.80
C LYS A 79 4.17 -12.95 -0.47
N THR A 80 3.80 -11.68 -0.31
CA THR A 80 3.17 -11.18 0.94
C THR A 80 1.84 -11.87 1.23
N ASP A 81 0.97 -11.99 0.21
CA ASP A 81 -0.38 -12.59 0.37
C ASP A 81 -0.88 -13.09 -0.99
N PRO A 82 -0.37 -14.22 -1.48
CA PRO A 82 -0.79 -14.82 -2.75
C PRO A 82 -2.28 -15.13 -2.80
N THR A 83 -2.85 -15.48 -1.66
CA THR A 83 -4.28 -15.80 -1.53
C THR A 83 -5.15 -14.59 -1.84
N SER A 84 -4.84 -13.43 -1.26
CA SER A 84 -5.57 -12.18 -1.54
C SER A 84 -5.24 -11.60 -2.92
N ALA A 85 -4.05 -11.84 -3.44
CA ALA A 85 -3.63 -11.38 -4.76
C ALA A 85 -4.44 -11.99 -5.90
N PHE A 86 -5.06 -13.15 -5.69
CA PHE A 86 -5.91 -13.80 -6.70
C PHE A 86 -7.10 -12.91 -7.08
N GLY A 87 -7.20 -12.56 -8.36
CA GLY A 87 -8.21 -11.65 -8.88
C GLY A 87 -8.01 -10.19 -8.39
N GLY A 88 -6.80 -9.83 -8.00
CA GLY A 88 -6.43 -8.48 -7.60
C GLY A 88 -6.04 -7.58 -8.78
N ILE A 89 -5.61 -6.39 -8.43
CA ILE A 89 -5.11 -5.34 -9.30
C ILE A 89 -3.60 -5.20 -9.08
N ILE A 90 -2.83 -5.10 -10.14
CA ILE A 90 -1.37 -4.90 -10.05
C ILE A 90 -1.00 -3.57 -10.68
N ALA A 91 -0.29 -2.72 -9.94
CA ALA A 91 0.25 -1.46 -10.42
C ALA A 91 1.78 -1.44 -10.33
N PHE A 92 2.40 -0.89 -11.36
CA PHE A 92 3.84 -0.64 -11.46
C PHE A 92 4.12 0.84 -11.65
N ASN A 93 5.31 1.29 -11.22
CA ASN A 93 5.79 2.65 -11.46
C ASN A 93 6.81 2.77 -12.61
N GLN A 94 7.04 1.69 -13.33
CA GLN A 94 7.88 1.64 -14.54
C GLN A 94 7.18 0.83 -15.63
N GLU A 95 7.75 0.84 -16.84
CA GLU A 95 7.25 0.07 -17.98
C GLU A 95 7.05 -1.42 -17.62
N LEU A 96 5.89 -1.96 -17.97
CA LEU A 96 5.64 -3.40 -17.91
C LEU A 96 6.43 -4.10 -19.02
N ASP A 97 7.43 -4.87 -18.65
CA ASP A 97 8.25 -5.65 -19.55
C ASP A 97 7.72 -7.08 -19.78
N ALA A 98 8.27 -7.74 -20.79
CA ALA A 98 7.87 -9.09 -21.19
C ALA A 98 8.06 -10.14 -20.07
N LYS A 99 9.16 -10.07 -19.32
CA LYS A 99 9.47 -11.03 -18.25
C LYS A 99 8.48 -10.92 -17.09
N THR A 100 8.16 -9.71 -16.70
CA THR A 100 7.18 -9.43 -15.65
C THR A 100 5.78 -9.83 -16.09
N ALA A 101 5.39 -9.51 -17.32
CA ALA A 101 4.10 -9.94 -17.90
C ALA A 101 3.98 -11.47 -17.91
N GLN A 102 5.02 -12.18 -18.33
CA GLN A 102 5.05 -13.65 -18.32
C GLN A 102 4.87 -14.21 -16.91
N ALA A 103 5.61 -13.69 -15.93
CA ALA A 103 5.52 -14.12 -14.55
C ALA A 103 4.10 -13.94 -13.98
N ILE A 104 3.43 -12.83 -14.32
CA ILE A 104 2.07 -12.56 -13.87
C ILE A 104 1.08 -13.57 -14.47
N VAL A 105 1.07 -13.74 -15.80
CA VAL A 105 0.07 -14.58 -16.48
C VAL A 105 0.21 -16.07 -16.16
N GLU A 106 1.41 -16.51 -15.79
CA GLU A 106 1.68 -17.88 -15.34
C GLU A 106 1.28 -18.13 -13.88
N ARG A 107 1.40 -17.10 -13.03
CA ARG A 107 1.33 -17.26 -11.58
C ARG A 107 -0.05 -17.03 -11.00
N GLN A 108 -0.79 -16.02 -11.49
CA GLN A 108 -2.07 -15.66 -10.89
C GLN A 108 -3.14 -15.26 -11.89
N PHE A 109 -4.39 -15.39 -11.48
CA PHE A 109 -5.49 -14.66 -12.08
C PHE A 109 -5.43 -13.20 -11.63
N VAL A 110 -5.48 -12.25 -12.58
CA VAL A 110 -5.44 -10.81 -12.36
C VAL A 110 -6.59 -10.13 -13.10
N GLU A 111 -7.22 -9.15 -12.47
CA GLU A 111 -8.33 -8.39 -13.08
C GLU A 111 -7.82 -7.21 -13.92
N VAL A 112 -6.86 -6.46 -13.38
CA VAL A 112 -6.28 -5.26 -14.01
C VAL A 112 -4.79 -5.21 -13.77
N ILE A 113 -4.04 -4.84 -14.80
CA ILE A 113 -2.62 -4.44 -14.71
C ILE A 113 -2.52 -3.01 -15.22
N ILE A 114 -1.87 -2.14 -14.46
CA ILE A 114 -1.62 -0.75 -14.84
C ILE A 114 -0.14 -0.40 -14.67
N ALA A 115 0.42 0.28 -15.67
CA ALA A 115 1.79 0.76 -15.67
C ALA A 115 1.89 2.09 -16.44
N PRO A 116 2.97 2.87 -16.28
CA PRO A 116 3.22 4.07 -17.09
C PRO A 116 3.23 3.77 -18.57
N SER A 117 3.89 2.69 -18.98
CA SER A 117 3.93 2.18 -20.34
C SER A 117 3.96 0.65 -20.35
N VAL A 118 3.69 0.04 -21.50
CA VAL A 118 3.67 -1.42 -21.70
C VAL A 118 4.46 -1.73 -22.96
N SER A 119 5.48 -2.59 -22.86
CA SER A 119 6.22 -3.01 -24.04
C SER A 119 5.32 -3.83 -25.00
N ALA A 120 5.64 -3.80 -26.29
CA ALA A 120 4.88 -4.56 -27.29
C ALA A 120 4.88 -6.07 -26.98
N GLU A 121 6.01 -6.59 -26.51
CA GLU A 121 6.15 -7.99 -26.11
C GLU A 121 5.31 -8.32 -24.87
N ALA A 122 5.26 -7.42 -23.88
CA ALA A 122 4.41 -7.59 -22.70
C ALA A 122 2.93 -7.62 -23.10
N ALA A 123 2.48 -6.69 -23.96
CA ALA A 123 1.11 -6.67 -24.47
C ALA A 123 0.76 -7.99 -25.20
N GLN A 124 1.68 -8.49 -26.02
CA GLN A 124 1.52 -9.78 -26.71
C GLN A 124 1.33 -10.94 -25.72
N ILE A 125 2.14 -10.99 -24.64
CA ILE A 125 2.06 -12.05 -23.61
C ILE A 125 0.72 -11.95 -22.87
N VAL A 126 0.32 -10.76 -22.42
CA VAL A 126 -0.94 -10.57 -21.70
C VAL A 126 -2.15 -10.88 -22.58
N SER A 127 -2.04 -10.75 -23.91
CA SER A 127 -3.12 -11.05 -24.87
C SER A 127 -3.62 -12.50 -24.81
N ALA A 128 -2.80 -13.43 -24.31
CA ALA A 128 -3.21 -14.81 -24.05
C ALA A 128 -4.30 -14.91 -22.97
N LYS A 129 -4.47 -13.90 -22.15
CA LYS A 129 -5.49 -13.78 -21.09
C LYS A 129 -6.48 -12.66 -21.45
N GLN A 130 -7.33 -12.88 -22.43
CA GLN A 130 -8.20 -11.86 -23.05
C GLN A 130 -9.07 -11.05 -22.08
N ASN A 131 -9.39 -11.60 -20.91
CA ASN A 131 -10.22 -10.91 -19.91
C ASN A 131 -9.45 -9.95 -19.01
N VAL A 132 -8.12 -10.02 -18.99
CA VAL A 132 -7.27 -9.12 -18.22
C VAL A 132 -7.34 -7.71 -18.83
N ARG A 133 -7.61 -6.73 -18.01
CA ARG A 133 -7.61 -5.32 -18.40
C ARG A 133 -6.20 -4.78 -18.27
N LEU A 134 -5.59 -4.44 -19.38
CA LEU A 134 -4.23 -3.89 -19.45
C LEU A 134 -4.30 -2.39 -19.72
N LEU A 135 -3.80 -1.59 -18.80
CA LEU A 135 -3.88 -0.13 -18.82
C LEU A 135 -2.49 0.49 -18.89
N GLU A 136 -2.37 1.53 -19.72
CA GLU A 136 -1.20 2.39 -19.84
C GLU A 136 -1.60 3.80 -19.42
N CYS A 137 -0.99 4.33 -18.33
CA CYS A 137 -1.43 5.60 -17.74
C CYS A 137 -0.52 6.81 -18.06
N GLY A 138 0.59 6.57 -18.73
CA GLY A 138 1.60 7.60 -19.01
C GLY A 138 2.58 7.80 -17.86
N GLU A 139 3.59 8.63 -18.12
CA GLU A 139 4.62 8.95 -17.13
C GLU A 139 4.06 9.68 -15.92
N PHE A 140 4.61 9.36 -14.75
CA PHE A 140 4.21 10.01 -13.50
C PHE A 140 4.75 11.44 -13.46
N SER A 141 3.86 12.37 -13.19
CA SER A 141 4.15 13.78 -12.96
C SER A 141 3.90 14.16 -11.50
N ALA A 142 4.17 15.43 -11.18
CA ALA A 142 3.80 15.95 -9.86
C ALA A 142 2.31 15.75 -9.59
N LYS A 143 1.98 15.32 -8.36
CA LYS A 143 0.59 15.12 -7.93
C LYS A 143 -0.17 16.44 -7.96
N GLY A 144 -1.29 16.45 -8.65
CA GLY A 144 -2.19 17.59 -8.69
C GLY A 144 -2.91 17.81 -7.36
N THR A 145 -3.22 19.07 -7.07
CA THR A 145 -4.19 19.39 -6.01
C THR A 145 -5.56 18.90 -6.44
N GLY A 146 -6.41 18.55 -5.49
CA GLY A 146 -7.76 18.05 -5.77
C GLY A 146 -8.49 17.74 -4.48
N HIS A 147 -9.66 17.17 -4.62
CA HIS A 147 -10.51 16.86 -3.48
C HIS A 147 -10.76 15.36 -3.36
N ASP A 148 -10.85 14.90 -2.13
CA ASP A 148 -11.43 13.62 -1.77
C ASP A 148 -12.91 13.85 -1.46
N ILE A 149 -13.79 13.13 -2.16
CA ILE A 149 -15.25 13.34 -2.12
C ILE A 149 -15.92 12.07 -1.64
N LYS A 150 -16.67 12.19 -0.55
CA LYS A 150 -17.44 11.09 0.02
C LYS A 150 -18.93 11.39 0.03
N ARG A 151 -19.72 10.56 -0.64
CA ARG A 151 -21.17 10.65 -0.64
C ARG A 151 -21.72 10.21 0.74
N VAL A 152 -22.56 11.04 1.33
CA VAL A 152 -23.40 10.69 2.49
C VAL A 152 -24.87 10.89 2.13
N ASN A 153 -25.80 10.29 2.90
CA ASN A 153 -27.21 10.50 2.62
C ASN A 153 -27.56 11.99 2.80
N GLY A 154 -28.13 12.58 1.77
CA GLY A 154 -28.51 14.00 1.75
C GLY A 154 -27.37 14.98 1.44
N GLY A 155 -26.12 14.52 1.23
CA GLY A 155 -25.01 15.44 1.00
C GLY A 155 -23.73 14.79 0.51
N VAL A 156 -22.67 15.59 0.41
CA VAL A 156 -21.30 15.20 0.10
C VAL A 156 -20.34 15.81 1.11
N LEU A 157 -19.40 15.02 1.58
CA LEU A 157 -18.22 15.50 2.30
C LEU A 157 -17.12 15.76 1.30
N ILE A 158 -16.44 16.88 1.43
CA ILE A 158 -15.33 17.28 0.56
C ILE A 158 -14.17 17.70 1.47
N GLN A 159 -12.99 17.14 1.22
CA GLN A 159 -11.74 17.56 1.86
C GLN A 159 -10.63 17.59 0.80
N ASP A 160 -9.52 18.22 1.14
CA ASP A 160 -8.34 18.15 0.26
C ASP A 160 -7.82 16.72 0.18
N ARG A 161 -7.20 16.37 -0.96
CA ARG A 161 -6.45 15.11 -1.09
C ARG A 161 -5.33 15.08 -0.06
N ASP A 162 -5.12 13.93 0.56
CA ASP A 162 -3.96 13.69 1.43
C ASP A 162 -2.69 13.51 0.59
N LEU A 163 -2.02 14.62 0.31
CA LEU A 163 -0.73 14.64 -0.41
C LEU A 163 0.48 14.62 0.55
N GLY A 164 0.24 14.69 1.86
CA GLY A 164 1.29 14.69 2.87
C GLY A 164 2.12 13.40 2.85
N MET A 165 3.43 13.54 2.96
CA MET A 165 4.36 12.44 3.15
C MET A 165 5.57 12.97 3.93
N VAL A 166 6.05 12.16 4.87
CA VAL A 166 7.26 12.48 5.64
C VAL A 166 8.50 11.92 4.96
N THR A 167 9.60 12.64 5.13
CA THR A 167 10.95 12.20 4.79
C THR A 167 11.71 11.82 6.06
N GLN A 168 12.90 11.28 5.93
CA GLN A 168 13.73 10.94 7.09
C GLN A 168 13.99 12.17 8.00
N GLY A 169 14.12 13.38 7.40
CA GLY A 169 14.36 14.61 8.13
C GLY A 169 13.17 15.09 8.98
N ASP A 170 11.97 14.60 8.69
CA ASP A 170 10.75 14.97 9.41
C ASP A 170 10.48 14.04 10.62
N LEU A 171 11.25 12.95 10.74
CA LEU A 171 11.03 11.97 11.80
C LEU A 171 11.67 12.40 13.11
N THR A 172 10.95 12.21 14.21
CA THR A 172 11.46 12.39 15.56
C THR A 172 11.68 11.03 16.22
N VAL A 173 12.93 10.69 16.54
CA VAL A 173 13.22 9.48 17.34
C VAL A 173 12.86 9.77 18.79
N VAL A 174 11.93 8.98 19.35
CA VAL A 174 11.39 9.16 20.71
C VAL A 174 11.84 8.07 21.68
N SER A 175 12.34 6.93 21.18
CA SER A 175 12.90 5.85 21.98
C SER A 175 14.36 6.08 22.35
N LYS A 176 14.84 5.38 23.39
CA LYS A 176 16.26 5.38 23.78
C LYS A 176 17.15 4.79 22.71
N ARG A 177 16.70 3.69 22.06
CA ARG A 177 17.40 3.07 20.94
C ARG A 177 17.14 3.87 19.66
N GLN A 178 18.19 4.21 18.95
CA GLN A 178 18.08 4.76 17.61
C GLN A 178 17.78 3.64 16.60
N PRO A 179 16.93 3.89 15.58
CA PRO A 179 16.78 2.93 14.49
C PRO A 179 18.08 2.83 13.69
N SER A 180 18.37 1.64 13.18
CA SER A 180 19.46 1.45 12.23
C SER A 180 19.12 2.11 10.89
N GLU A 181 20.11 2.26 10.01
CA GLU A 181 19.90 2.81 8.67
C GLU A 181 18.92 1.95 7.85
N GLN A 182 19.01 0.61 7.98
CA GLN A 182 18.07 -0.29 7.33
C GLN A 182 16.66 -0.18 7.92
N GLU A 183 16.54 -0.11 9.24
CA GLU A 183 15.23 0.10 9.88
C GLU A 183 14.60 1.43 9.43
N LEU A 184 15.36 2.51 9.28
CA LEU A 184 14.83 3.78 8.78
C LEU A 184 14.29 3.66 7.35
N LYS A 185 15.00 2.97 6.46
CA LYS A 185 14.52 2.70 5.10
C LYS A 185 13.23 1.90 5.12
N ASP A 186 13.18 0.84 5.92
CA ASP A 186 11.99 -0.01 6.04
C ASP A 186 10.82 0.70 6.73
N LEU A 187 11.06 1.55 7.72
CA LEU A 187 10.04 2.37 8.37
C LEU A 187 9.39 3.34 7.38
N LEU A 188 10.18 4.04 6.57
CA LEU A 188 9.66 4.96 5.55
C LEU A 188 8.90 4.21 4.44
N PHE A 189 9.40 3.06 4.00
CA PHE A 189 8.67 2.18 3.09
C PHE A 189 7.33 1.74 3.69
N CYS A 190 7.36 1.25 4.91
CA CYS A 190 6.19 0.77 5.64
C CYS A 190 5.14 1.88 5.84
N TRP A 191 5.59 3.10 6.13
CA TRP A 191 4.76 4.30 6.28
C TRP A 191 4.03 4.67 4.99
N LYS A 192 4.74 4.65 3.85
CA LYS A 192 4.15 4.88 2.53
C LYS A 192 3.02 3.89 2.24
N VAL A 193 3.21 2.62 2.56
CA VAL A 193 2.18 1.59 2.40
C VAL A 193 1.00 1.83 3.35
N ALA A 194 1.26 2.11 4.63
CA ALA A 194 0.22 2.30 5.65
C ALA A 194 -0.76 3.43 5.29
N LYS A 195 -0.29 4.50 4.63
CA LYS A 195 -1.13 5.58 4.12
C LYS A 195 -2.26 5.09 3.20
N PHE A 196 -2.06 4.01 2.46
CA PHE A 196 -3.03 3.48 1.49
C PHE A 196 -3.85 2.31 2.03
N VAL A 197 -3.62 1.90 3.26
CA VAL A 197 -4.38 0.83 3.93
C VAL A 197 -5.54 1.44 4.71
N LYS A 198 -6.71 0.83 4.60
CA LYS A 198 -7.91 1.27 5.34
C LYS A 198 -7.70 1.21 6.85
N SER A 199 -8.11 2.27 7.53
CA SER A 199 -8.00 2.39 8.99
C SER A 199 -8.86 1.37 9.75
N ASN A 200 -8.46 0.87 10.92
CA ASN A 200 -7.13 1.04 11.46
C ASN A 200 -6.13 0.21 10.65
N ALA A 201 -5.02 0.80 10.27
CA ALA A 201 -3.99 0.16 9.45
C ALA A 201 -2.76 -0.21 10.30
N ILE A 202 -2.34 -1.47 10.20
CA ILE A 202 -1.04 -1.95 10.67
C ILE A 202 -0.35 -2.66 9.50
N VAL A 203 0.87 -2.26 9.23
CA VAL A 203 1.72 -2.87 8.19
C VAL A 203 3.02 -3.33 8.82
N TYR A 204 3.42 -4.56 8.52
CA TYR A 204 4.75 -5.09 8.82
C TYR A 204 5.58 -5.13 7.54
N ALA A 205 6.82 -4.69 7.62
CA ALA A 205 7.72 -4.67 6.47
C ALA A 205 9.16 -5.01 6.87
N ARG A 206 9.92 -5.54 5.92
CA ARG A 206 11.36 -5.80 6.02
C ARG A 206 11.98 -5.82 4.63
N ASP A 207 13.16 -5.21 4.51
CA ASP A 207 13.94 -5.17 3.27
C ASP A 207 13.13 -4.65 2.06
N GLY A 208 12.32 -3.60 2.26
CA GLY A 208 11.49 -3.01 1.19
C GLY A 208 10.35 -3.91 0.67
N MET A 209 9.86 -4.81 1.51
CA MET A 209 8.75 -5.71 1.21
C MET A 209 7.77 -5.75 2.38
N THR A 210 6.47 -5.74 2.10
CA THR A 210 5.46 -6.00 3.13
C THR A 210 5.52 -7.47 3.58
N ILE A 211 5.47 -7.67 4.89
CA ILE A 211 5.46 -9.01 5.52
C ILE A 211 4.03 -9.39 5.92
N GLY A 212 3.24 -8.42 6.33
CA GLY A 212 1.83 -8.61 6.65
C GLY A 212 1.09 -7.28 6.69
N VAL A 213 -0.17 -7.30 6.29
CA VAL A 213 -1.04 -6.11 6.25
C VAL A 213 -2.33 -6.42 7.00
N GLY A 214 -2.63 -5.61 8.01
CA GLY A 214 -3.91 -5.61 8.72
C GLY A 214 -4.67 -4.33 8.42
N ALA A 215 -5.84 -4.46 7.79
CA ALA A 215 -6.64 -3.36 7.27
C ALA A 215 -8.05 -3.35 7.81
N GLY A 216 -8.64 -2.16 7.96
CA GLY A 216 -10.08 -1.97 8.10
C GLY A 216 -10.68 -2.52 9.39
N GLN A 217 -9.92 -2.61 10.48
CA GLN A 217 -10.42 -3.14 11.75
C GLN A 217 -10.79 -2.02 12.71
N MET A 218 -11.83 -2.26 13.54
CA MET A 218 -12.27 -1.33 14.56
C MET A 218 -11.24 -1.17 15.70
N SER A 219 -10.35 -2.13 15.86
CA SER A 219 -9.27 -2.11 16.85
C SER A 219 -7.92 -2.29 16.17
N ARG A 220 -6.95 -1.44 16.54
CA ARG A 220 -5.56 -1.52 16.05
C ARG A 220 -4.86 -2.82 16.43
N VAL A 221 -5.17 -3.35 17.62
CA VAL A 221 -4.68 -4.65 18.09
C VAL A 221 -5.14 -5.78 17.16
N TYR A 222 -6.39 -5.74 16.66
CA TYR A 222 -6.87 -6.74 15.70
C TYR A 222 -6.19 -6.59 14.33
N SER A 223 -5.94 -5.37 13.86
CA SER A 223 -5.17 -5.16 12.63
C SER A 223 -3.76 -5.77 12.75
N ALA A 224 -3.09 -5.59 13.89
CA ALA A 224 -1.79 -6.20 14.16
C ALA A 224 -1.86 -7.75 14.15
N LYS A 225 -2.89 -8.32 14.79
CA LYS A 225 -3.12 -9.77 14.78
C LYS A 225 -3.34 -10.31 13.38
N ILE A 226 -4.17 -9.64 12.57
CA ILE A 226 -4.45 -10.03 11.17
C ILE A 226 -3.17 -9.99 10.34
N ALA A 227 -2.36 -8.92 10.47
CA ALA A 227 -1.08 -8.83 9.78
C ALA A 227 -0.16 -10.01 10.13
N GLY A 228 -0.09 -10.38 11.42
CA GLY A 228 0.69 -11.54 11.89
C GLY A 228 0.15 -12.89 11.39
N ILE A 229 -1.17 -13.09 11.41
CA ILE A 229 -1.82 -14.31 10.92
C ILE A 229 -1.52 -14.48 9.42
N LYS A 230 -1.72 -13.45 8.61
CA LYS A 230 -1.45 -13.49 7.17
C LYS A 230 0.03 -13.79 6.87
N ALA A 231 0.94 -13.19 7.62
CA ALA A 231 2.36 -13.49 7.48
C ALA A 231 2.65 -14.97 7.78
N ALA A 232 2.07 -15.51 8.85
CA ALA A 232 2.24 -16.92 9.23
C ALA A 232 1.64 -17.88 8.19
N ASP A 233 0.48 -17.58 7.64
CA ASP A 233 -0.18 -18.38 6.60
C ASP A 233 0.71 -18.52 5.36
N GLU A 234 1.50 -17.49 5.04
CA GLU A 234 2.43 -17.48 3.91
C GLU A 234 3.89 -17.85 4.31
N SER A 235 4.08 -18.36 5.53
CA SER A 235 5.39 -18.74 6.06
C SER A 235 6.40 -17.59 6.07
N LEU A 236 5.93 -16.34 6.21
CA LEU A 236 6.75 -15.16 6.36
C LEU A 236 7.00 -14.88 7.84
N GLU A 237 8.26 -14.72 8.19
CA GLU A 237 8.65 -14.45 9.57
C GLU A 237 8.48 -12.96 9.89
N VAL A 238 7.65 -12.64 10.88
CA VAL A 238 7.46 -11.26 11.38
C VAL A 238 8.67 -10.77 12.17
N LYS A 239 9.36 -11.68 12.88
CA LYS A 239 10.54 -11.34 13.67
C LYS A 239 11.61 -10.61 12.82
N GLY A 240 12.11 -9.51 13.34
CA GLY A 240 13.06 -8.65 12.64
C GLY A 240 12.43 -7.65 11.66
N SER A 241 11.10 -7.62 11.55
CA SER A 241 10.40 -6.63 10.75
C SER A 241 10.20 -5.32 11.52
N VAL A 242 9.88 -4.26 10.78
CA VAL A 242 9.39 -2.99 11.33
C VAL A 242 7.88 -2.93 11.21
N MET A 243 7.25 -2.01 11.94
CA MET A 243 5.80 -1.80 11.94
C MET A 243 5.46 -0.33 11.70
N ALA A 244 4.47 -0.08 10.83
CA ALA A 244 3.82 1.22 10.70
C ALA A 244 2.37 1.14 11.19
N SER A 245 1.93 2.23 11.83
CA SER A 245 0.54 2.45 12.22
C SER A 245 0.06 3.79 11.68
N ASP A 246 -1.09 3.83 11.01
CA ASP A 246 -1.69 5.04 10.41
C ASP A 246 -2.07 6.13 11.42
N ALA A 247 -2.17 5.78 12.70
CA ALA A 247 -2.45 6.68 13.82
C ALA A 247 -1.72 6.26 15.10
N PHE A 248 -1.82 7.10 16.15
CA PHE A 248 -1.16 6.83 17.43
C PHE A 248 -1.73 5.57 18.13
N PHE A 249 -0.93 5.01 19.02
CA PHE A 249 -1.37 3.96 19.93
C PHE A 249 -2.01 4.58 21.18
N PRO A 250 -3.27 4.24 21.49
CA PRO A 250 -3.93 4.78 22.69
C PRO A 250 -3.42 4.17 24.00
N PHE A 251 -2.80 2.99 23.94
CA PHE A 251 -2.28 2.22 25.08
C PHE A 251 -1.02 1.46 24.64
N ARG A 252 -0.25 1.01 25.64
CA ARG A 252 1.00 0.26 25.40
C ARG A 252 0.81 -1.15 24.84
N ASP A 253 -0.38 -1.73 24.97
CA ASP A 253 -0.70 -3.10 24.54
C ASP A 253 -0.37 -3.39 23.07
N GLY A 254 -0.55 -2.39 22.20
CA GLY A 254 -0.16 -2.52 20.78
C GLY A 254 1.35 -2.66 20.59
N ILE A 255 2.15 -1.98 21.41
CA ILE A 255 3.62 -2.06 21.37
C ILE A 255 4.11 -3.35 22.04
N ASP A 256 3.51 -3.74 23.16
CA ASP A 256 3.82 -5.01 23.82
C ASP A 256 3.58 -6.19 22.87
N ALA A 257 2.44 -6.22 22.16
CA ALA A 257 2.13 -7.24 21.15
C ALA A 257 3.11 -7.21 19.97
N ALA A 258 3.53 -6.03 19.51
CA ALA A 258 4.54 -5.91 18.47
C ALA A 258 5.90 -6.47 18.92
N ALA A 259 6.30 -6.19 20.15
CA ALA A 259 7.52 -6.73 20.75
C ALA A 259 7.50 -8.26 20.84
N GLU A 260 6.38 -8.84 21.28
CA GLU A 260 6.18 -10.30 21.32
C GLU A 260 6.26 -10.93 19.94
N ALA A 261 5.77 -10.25 18.91
CA ALA A 261 5.87 -10.68 17.52
C ALA A 261 7.29 -10.54 16.93
N GLY A 262 8.22 -9.87 17.63
CA GLY A 262 9.60 -9.69 17.22
C GLY A 262 9.82 -8.45 16.32
N ILE A 263 8.91 -7.48 16.33
CA ILE A 263 9.08 -6.17 15.68
C ILE A 263 10.24 -5.42 16.35
N THR A 264 11.12 -4.85 15.55
CA THR A 264 12.32 -4.17 16.04
C THR A 264 12.22 -2.65 16.05
N ALA A 265 11.37 -2.08 15.21
CA ALA A 265 11.16 -0.64 15.14
C ALA A 265 9.73 -0.30 14.72
N VAL A 266 9.24 0.86 15.17
CA VAL A 266 7.87 1.34 14.94
C VAL A 266 7.88 2.77 14.43
N ILE A 267 7.04 3.05 13.42
CA ILE A 267 6.71 4.39 12.94
C ILE A 267 5.22 4.65 13.15
N GLN A 268 4.91 5.78 13.77
CA GLN A 268 3.54 6.21 14.07
C GLN A 268 3.48 7.74 14.27
N PRO A 269 2.30 8.36 14.22
CA PRO A 269 2.20 9.82 14.34
C PRO A 269 2.61 10.41 15.69
N GLY A 270 2.39 9.70 16.81
CA GLY A 270 2.39 10.30 18.14
C GLY A 270 1.15 11.17 18.37
N GLY A 271 1.12 11.88 19.49
CA GLY A 271 0.03 12.79 19.86
C GLY A 271 -1.05 12.17 20.75
N SER A 272 -0.80 10.98 21.31
CA SER A 272 -1.65 10.40 22.35
C SER A 272 -1.36 11.04 23.71
N MET A 273 -2.36 11.16 24.55
CA MET A 273 -2.17 11.52 25.97
C MET A 273 -1.31 10.48 26.72
N ARG A 274 -1.13 9.30 26.14
CA ARG A 274 -0.34 8.19 26.70
C ARG A 274 0.95 7.90 25.92
N ASP A 275 1.46 8.86 25.18
CA ASP A 275 2.71 8.67 24.42
C ASP A 275 3.87 8.23 25.32
N GLU A 276 3.98 8.78 26.54
CA GLU A 276 5.01 8.39 27.51
C GLU A 276 4.94 6.89 27.86
N GLU A 277 3.76 6.35 28.06
CA GLU A 277 3.52 4.93 28.34
C GLU A 277 3.89 4.06 27.12
N VAL A 278 3.54 4.51 25.93
CA VAL A 278 3.81 3.82 24.67
C VAL A 278 5.33 3.81 24.36
N ILE A 279 6.00 4.95 24.58
CA ILE A 279 7.47 5.07 24.43
C ILE A 279 8.18 4.18 25.44
N ALA A 280 7.72 4.17 26.70
CA ALA A 280 8.29 3.31 27.73
C ALA A 280 8.22 1.82 27.37
N ALA A 281 7.10 1.36 26.78
CA ALA A 281 6.95 -0.01 26.29
C ALA A 281 7.98 -0.35 25.20
N ALA A 282 8.20 0.58 24.25
CA ALA A 282 9.23 0.40 23.22
C ALA A 282 10.63 0.31 23.82
N ASP A 283 10.96 1.17 24.78
CA ASP A 283 12.25 1.19 25.47
C ASP A 283 12.50 -0.09 26.27
N GLU A 284 11.49 -0.59 27.00
CA GLU A 284 11.54 -1.85 27.75
C GLU A 284 11.83 -3.04 26.83
N ALA A 285 11.27 -3.02 25.62
CA ALA A 285 11.46 -4.07 24.61
C ALA A 285 12.73 -3.88 23.75
N GLY A 286 13.49 -2.80 23.94
CA GLY A 286 14.65 -2.46 23.12
C GLY A 286 14.29 -2.11 21.67
N MET A 287 13.06 -1.69 21.42
CA MET A 287 12.59 -1.26 20.10
C MET A 287 12.96 0.19 19.84
N ALA A 288 13.22 0.53 18.57
CA ALA A 288 13.25 1.91 18.13
C ALA A 288 11.83 2.40 17.83
N MET A 289 11.54 3.66 18.13
CA MET A 289 10.27 4.29 17.80
C MET A 289 10.51 5.69 17.23
N VAL A 290 9.85 5.98 16.11
CA VAL A 290 9.87 7.30 15.48
C VAL A 290 8.46 7.84 15.34
N PHE A 291 8.30 9.14 15.53
CA PHE A 291 7.07 9.88 15.32
C PHE A 291 7.12 10.68 14.02
N THR A 292 6.01 10.68 13.31
CA THR A 292 5.85 11.44 12.06
C THR A 292 5.20 12.81 12.28
N GLY A 293 4.46 13.00 13.38
CA GLY A 293 3.63 14.19 13.59
C GLY A 293 2.47 14.32 12.60
N MET A 294 2.29 13.36 11.73
CA MET A 294 1.27 13.35 10.67
C MET A 294 0.58 11.99 10.67
N ARG A 295 -0.74 11.96 10.60
CA ARG A 295 -1.54 10.74 10.49
C ARG A 295 -2.19 10.63 9.11
N HIS A 296 -2.49 9.41 8.68
CA HIS A 296 -3.14 9.11 7.41
C HIS A 296 -4.37 8.25 7.61
N PHE A 297 -5.47 8.83 8.12
CA PHE A 297 -6.74 8.10 8.21
C PHE A 297 -7.36 7.91 6.83
N ARG A 298 -7.72 6.66 6.53
CA ARG A 298 -8.38 6.27 5.28
C ARG A 298 -9.60 5.40 5.58
N HIS A 299 -10.78 6.01 5.55
CA HIS A 299 -12.06 5.34 5.84
C HIS A 299 -12.81 4.92 4.58
#